data_4d241405056510cce84869d557ce689d
#
_entry.id   4d241405056510cce84869d557ce689d
#
_cell.length_a   1.000
_cell.length_b   1.000
_cell.length_c   1.000
_cell.angle_alpha   90.00
_cell.angle_beta   90.00
_cell.angle_gamma   90.00
#
_symmetry.space_group_name_H-M   'P 1'
#
loop_
_entity.id
_entity.type
_entity.pdbx_description
1 polymer ?
#
loop_
_entity_poly.entity_id
_entity_poly.type
_entity_poly.pdbx_seq_one_letter_code
_entity_poly.pdbx_strand_id
1 'polypeptide(L)'
;MSDLSMLANFADILSGAAVVGGAAFAVIQLREYRTQRRENAAAELVRSFYNPDLARSVRLILTLPDGCTAAELRAKGPEYEEAAILVSFAYETIGLLVFRGITPFSIVEELTGGLAVLMWR
;
A
#
# COMPACT_ATOMS: atom_id res chain seq x y z
N MET A 1 25.62 28.36 -49.49
CA MET A 1 26.27 27.39 -48.57
C MET A 1 26.06 27.75 -47.09
N SER A 2 26.01 29.03 -46.71
CA SER A 2 25.72 29.44 -45.33
C SER A 2 24.32 29.09 -44.81
N ASP A 3 23.31 29.09 -45.69
CA ASP A 3 21.92 28.79 -45.32
C ASP A 3 21.68 27.30 -44.99
N LEU A 4 22.38 26.41 -45.69
CA LEU A 4 22.32 24.96 -45.43
C LEU A 4 22.98 24.58 -44.08
N SER A 5 24.08 25.24 -43.72
CA SER A 5 24.75 25.01 -42.43
C SER A 5 23.94 25.58 -41.25
N MET A 6 23.25 26.69 -41.48
CA MET A 6 22.34 27.27 -40.49
C MET A 6 21.11 26.38 -40.26
N LEU A 7 20.53 25.83 -41.29
CA LEU A 7 19.42 24.87 -41.24
C LEU A 7 19.83 23.57 -40.53
N ALA A 8 21.03 23.05 -40.81
CA ALA A 8 21.55 21.86 -40.17
C ALA A 8 21.76 22.10 -38.65
N ASN A 9 22.37 23.20 -38.27
CA ASN A 9 22.54 23.56 -36.86
C ASN A 9 21.21 23.76 -36.12
N PHE A 10 20.23 24.35 -36.80
CA PHE A 10 18.89 24.53 -36.22
C PHE A 10 18.17 23.18 -36.06
N ALA A 11 18.31 22.27 -36.99
CA ALA A 11 17.77 20.92 -36.91
C ALA A 11 18.41 20.11 -35.76
N ASP A 12 19.72 20.25 -35.56
CA ASP A 12 20.43 19.59 -34.47
C ASP A 12 20.02 20.11 -33.10
N ILE A 13 19.85 21.42 -32.95
CA ILE A 13 19.35 22.04 -31.70
C ILE A 13 17.93 21.60 -31.42
N LEU A 14 17.06 21.57 -32.43
CA LEU A 14 15.67 21.12 -32.29
C LEU A 14 15.59 19.65 -31.91
N SER A 15 16.43 18.81 -32.51
CA SER A 15 16.54 17.39 -32.21
C SER A 15 17.02 17.16 -30.78
N GLY A 16 18.07 17.89 -30.34
CA GLY A 16 18.56 17.84 -28.97
C GLY A 16 17.51 18.27 -27.96
N ALA A 17 16.79 19.35 -28.23
CA ALA A 17 15.71 19.83 -27.36
C ALA A 17 14.55 18.81 -27.30
N ALA A 18 14.20 18.15 -28.41
CA ALA A 18 13.18 17.10 -28.43
C ALA A 18 13.57 15.89 -27.57
N VAL A 19 14.84 15.46 -27.63
CA VAL A 19 15.35 14.35 -26.81
C VAL A 19 15.31 14.69 -25.32
N VAL A 20 15.78 15.87 -24.93
CA VAL A 20 15.76 16.34 -23.53
C VAL A 20 14.31 16.48 -23.04
N GLY A 21 13.45 17.08 -23.85
CA GLY A 21 12.01 17.21 -23.53
C GLY A 21 11.33 15.85 -23.37
N GLY A 22 11.62 14.92 -24.26
CA GLY A 22 11.11 13.54 -24.19
C GLY A 22 11.58 12.80 -22.93
N ALA A 23 12.85 12.94 -22.58
CA ALA A 23 13.41 12.34 -21.35
C ALA A 23 12.79 12.94 -20.09
N ALA A 24 12.64 14.27 -20.04
CA ALA A 24 11.98 14.96 -18.93
C ALA A 24 10.51 14.50 -18.79
N PHE A 25 9.79 14.42 -19.90
CA PHE A 25 8.42 13.93 -19.92
C PHE A 25 8.31 12.50 -19.44
N ALA A 26 9.20 11.60 -19.87
CA ALA A 26 9.24 10.20 -19.42
C ALA A 26 9.48 10.09 -17.90
N VAL A 27 10.36 10.92 -17.33
CA VAL A 27 10.59 10.95 -15.88
C VAL A 27 9.36 11.43 -15.13
N ILE A 28 8.67 12.46 -15.63
CA ILE A 28 7.42 12.96 -15.02
C ILE A 28 6.34 11.87 -15.07
N GLN A 29 6.14 11.23 -16.21
CA GLN A 29 5.17 10.14 -16.38
C GLN A 29 5.47 8.98 -15.45
N LEU A 30 6.73 8.61 -15.29
CA LEU A 30 7.14 7.53 -14.38
C LEU A 30 6.87 7.87 -12.91
N ARG A 31 7.11 9.14 -12.52
CA ARG A 31 6.80 9.62 -11.16
C ARG A 31 5.29 9.61 -10.89
N GLU A 32 4.48 10.12 -11.82
CA GLU A 32 3.02 10.09 -11.72
C GLU A 32 2.49 8.67 -11.63
N TYR A 33 2.97 7.76 -12.47
CA TYR A 33 2.59 6.35 -12.44
C TYR A 33 2.90 5.70 -11.07
N ARG A 34 4.08 5.98 -10.50
CA ARG A 34 4.45 5.48 -9.17
C ARG A 34 3.57 6.05 -8.07
N THR A 35 3.21 7.32 -8.14
CA THR A 35 2.33 7.97 -7.18
C THR A 35 0.92 7.38 -7.25
N GLN A 36 0.35 7.26 -8.44
CA GLN A 36 -0.96 6.63 -8.65
C GLN A 36 -1.00 5.19 -8.15
N ARG A 37 0.07 4.43 -8.37
CA ARG A 37 0.17 3.06 -7.89
C ARG A 37 0.17 2.97 -6.37
N ARG A 38 0.84 3.90 -5.68
CA ARG A 38 0.82 4.00 -4.21
C ARG A 38 -0.55 4.39 -3.69
N GLU A 39 -1.20 5.36 -4.29
CA GLU A 39 -2.55 5.80 -3.93
C GLU A 39 -3.58 4.68 -4.12
N ASN A 40 -3.50 3.95 -5.23
CA ASN A 40 -4.38 2.80 -5.48
C ASN A 40 -4.15 1.68 -4.46
N ALA A 41 -2.91 1.38 -4.10
CA ALA A 41 -2.60 0.39 -3.08
C ALA A 41 -3.11 0.80 -1.70
N ALA A 42 -2.99 2.08 -1.36
CA ALA A 42 -3.54 2.63 -0.12
C ALA A 42 -5.07 2.56 -0.10
N ALA A 43 -5.74 2.93 -1.19
CA ALA A 43 -7.19 2.85 -1.32
C ALA A 43 -7.69 1.41 -1.22
N GLU A 44 -6.98 0.45 -1.82
CA GLU A 44 -7.32 -0.98 -1.72
C GLU A 44 -7.14 -1.50 -0.30
N LEU A 45 -6.08 -1.08 0.39
CA LEU A 45 -5.86 -1.42 1.79
C LEU A 45 -7.00 -0.90 2.66
N VAL A 46 -7.38 0.37 2.51
CA VAL A 46 -8.53 0.95 3.21
C VAL A 46 -9.79 0.14 2.95
N ARG A 47 -10.05 -0.19 1.69
CA ARG A 47 -11.22 -0.98 1.29
C ARG A 47 -11.23 -2.37 1.93
N SER A 48 -10.09 -3.01 2.06
CA SER A 48 -9.98 -4.33 2.70
C SER A 48 -10.31 -4.28 4.19
N PHE A 49 -10.02 -3.17 4.89
CA PHE A 49 -10.40 -2.96 6.29
C PHE A 49 -11.88 -2.64 6.49
N TYR A 50 -12.58 -2.15 5.47
CA TYR A 50 -14.02 -1.94 5.52
C TYR A 50 -14.85 -3.23 5.29
N ASN A 51 -14.19 -4.38 5.23
CA ASN A 51 -14.88 -5.67 5.16
C ASN A 51 -15.65 -5.92 6.47
N PRO A 52 -17.00 -6.13 6.40
CA PRO A 52 -17.83 -6.37 7.59
C PRO A 52 -17.40 -7.59 8.40
N ASP A 53 -16.88 -8.63 7.75
CA ASP A 53 -16.42 -9.85 8.41
C ASP A 53 -15.14 -9.61 9.21
N LEU A 54 -14.21 -8.81 8.67
CA LEU A 54 -13.02 -8.39 9.40
C LEU A 54 -13.41 -7.52 10.61
N ALA A 55 -14.31 -6.57 10.43
CA ALA A 55 -14.78 -5.71 11.53
C ALA A 55 -15.44 -6.52 12.65
N ARG A 56 -16.22 -7.54 12.30
CA ARG A 56 -16.83 -8.47 13.27
C ARG A 56 -15.76 -9.27 13.99
N SER A 57 -14.79 -9.82 13.26
CA SER A 57 -13.70 -10.60 13.80
C SER A 57 -12.83 -9.80 14.76
N VAL A 58 -12.47 -8.58 14.39
CA VAL A 58 -11.76 -7.64 15.28
C VAL A 58 -12.54 -7.38 16.55
N ARG A 59 -13.84 -7.14 16.46
CA ARG A 59 -14.70 -6.92 17.62
C ARG A 59 -14.72 -8.13 18.57
N LEU A 60 -14.81 -9.35 18.01
CA LEU A 60 -14.77 -10.58 18.80
C LEU A 60 -13.43 -10.72 19.53
N ILE A 61 -12.33 -10.50 18.85
CA ILE A 61 -10.98 -10.59 19.45
C ILE A 61 -10.81 -9.55 20.58
N LEU A 62 -11.31 -8.34 20.40
CA LEU A 62 -11.23 -7.29 21.40
C LEU A 62 -12.06 -7.59 22.67
N THR A 63 -12.98 -8.56 22.64
CA THR A 63 -13.71 -9.02 23.85
C THR A 63 -12.93 -10.02 24.68
N LEU A 64 -11.81 -10.55 24.16
CA LEU A 64 -10.97 -11.49 24.88
C LEU A 64 -10.16 -10.78 25.98
N PRO A 65 -9.90 -11.46 27.12
CA PRO A 65 -9.03 -10.91 28.15
C PRO A 65 -7.58 -10.80 27.64
N ASP A 66 -6.84 -9.83 28.17
CA ASP A 66 -5.42 -9.66 27.86
C ASP A 66 -4.63 -10.94 28.23
N GLY A 67 -3.72 -11.34 27.32
CA GLY A 67 -2.93 -12.55 27.52
C GLY A 67 -3.69 -13.87 27.32
N CYS A 68 -4.84 -13.83 26.66
CA CYS A 68 -5.61 -15.03 26.31
C CYS A 68 -4.77 -16.04 25.53
N THR A 69 -4.68 -17.28 26.02
CA THR A 69 -3.97 -18.35 25.33
C THR A 69 -4.76 -18.91 24.15
N ALA A 70 -4.09 -19.58 23.22
CA ALA A 70 -4.75 -20.24 22.09
C ALA A 70 -5.77 -21.30 22.54
N ALA A 71 -5.50 -21.99 23.66
CA ALA A 71 -6.41 -22.98 24.21
C ALA A 71 -7.68 -22.32 24.77
N GLU A 72 -7.54 -21.20 25.49
CA GLU A 72 -8.67 -20.41 26.00
C GLU A 72 -9.52 -19.83 24.89
N LEU A 73 -8.88 -19.34 23.82
CA LEU A 73 -9.57 -18.84 22.65
C LEU A 73 -10.40 -19.94 21.97
N ARG A 74 -9.85 -21.13 21.76
CA ARG A 74 -10.55 -22.27 21.18
C ARG A 74 -11.71 -22.75 22.06
N ALA A 75 -11.54 -22.68 23.39
CA ALA A 75 -12.58 -23.06 24.34
C ALA A 75 -13.82 -22.15 24.28
N LYS A 76 -13.68 -20.91 23.79
CA LYS A 76 -14.79 -19.97 23.62
C LYS A 76 -15.72 -20.28 22.46
N GLY A 77 -15.23 -21.03 21.47
CA GLY A 77 -16.01 -21.48 20.32
C GLY A 77 -15.30 -21.29 18.98
N PRO A 78 -15.78 -21.97 17.92
CA PRO A 78 -15.17 -21.95 16.60
C PRO A 78 -15.18 -20.54 15.96
N GLU A 79 -16.14 -19.69 16.28
CA GLU A 79 -16.23 -18.32 15.78
C GLU A 79 -15.07 -17.44 16.23
N TYR A 80 -14.52 -17.67 17.43
CA TYR A 80 -13.34 -16.96 17.93
C TYR A 80 -12.06 -17.41 17.23
N GLU A 81 -11.95 -18.69 16.93
CA GLU A 81 -10.81 -19.21 16.16
C GLU A 81 -10.82 -18.69 14.72
N GLU A 82 -11.96 -18.71 14.05
CA GLU A 82 -12.13 -18.13 12.71
C GLU A 82 -11.81 -16.63 12.70
N ALA A 83 -12.27 -15.90 13.71
CA ALA A 83 -11.98 -14.49 13.87
C ALA A 83 -10.48 -14.22 14.01
N ALA A 84 -9.78 -15.02 14.84
CA ALA A 84 -8.34 -14.89 15.04
C ALA A 84 -7.58 -15.19 13.75
N ILE A 85 -7.97 -16.21 13.00
CA ILE A 85 -7.36 -16.55 11.70
C ILE A 85 -7.56 -15.39 10.70
N LEU A 86 -8.77 -14.88 10.57
CA LEU A 86 -9.06 -13.80 9.62
C LEU A 86 -8.27 -12.52 9.94
N VAL A 87 -8.19 -12.16 11.21
CA VAL A 87 -7.41 -11.00 11.66
C VAL A 87 -5.91 -11.22 11.42
N SER A 88 -5.39 -12.41 11.71
CA SER A 88 -3.99 -12.75 11.44
C SER A 88 -3.65 -12.64 9.96
N PHE A 89 -4.46 -13.21 9.10
CA PHE A 89 -4.27 -13.09 7.64
C PHE A 89 -4.31 -11.65 7.15
N ALA A 90 -5.18 -10.81 7.71
CA ALA A 90 -5.25 -9.40 7.36
C ALA A 90 -3.93 -8.69 7.69
N TYR A 91 -3.39 -8.90 8.89
CA TYR A 91 -2.11 -8.30 9.30
C TYR A 91 -0.91 -8.87 8.54
N GLU A 92 -0.88 -10.17 8.26
CA GLU A 92 0.16 -10.78 7.42
C GLU A 92 0.15 -10.20 6.00
N THR A 93 -1.03 -10.02 5.43
CA THR A 93 -1.18 -9.40 4.10
C THR A 93 -0.66 -7.98 4.10
N ILE A 94 -0.98 -7.18 5.11
CA ILE A 94 -0.45 -5.82 5.28
C ILE A 94 1.07 -5.85 5.40
N GLY A 95 1.59 -6.71 6.26
CA GLY A 95 3.03 -6.87 6.44
C GLY A 95 3.75 -7.21 5.13
N LEU A 96 3.17 -8.09 4.33
CA LEU A 96 3.69 -8.45 3.02
C LEU A 96 3.67 -7.26 2.04
N LEU A 97 2.59 -6.47 2.02
CA LEU A 97 2.48 -5.29 1.16
C LEU A 97 3.52 -4.23 1.52
N VAL A 98 3.77 -4.02 2.81
CA VAL A 98 4.82 -3.11 3.30
C VAL A 98 6.21 -3.65 2.94
N PHE A 99 6.46 -4.93 3.20
CA PHE A 99 7.74 -5.56 2.88
C PHE A 99 8.08 -5.50 1.39
N ARG A 100 7.08 -5.66 0.53
CA ARG A 100 7.22 -5.52 -0.93
C ARG A 100 7.33 -4.06 -1.40
N GLY A 101 7.23 -3.09 -0.52
CA GLY A 101 7.26 -1.67 -0.86
C GLY A 101 6.07 -1.20 -1.69
N ILE A 102 4.97 -1.97 -1.70
CA ILE A 102 3.73 -1.63 -2.41
C ILE A 102 2.97 -0.56 -1.63
N THR A 103 2.90 -0.71 -0.32
CA THR A 103 2.24 0.26 0.59
C THR A 103 3.26 0.86 1.55
N PRO A 104 3.33 2.20 1.68
CA PRO A 104 4.17 2.84 2.68
C PRO A 104 3.76 2.46 4.12
N PHE A 105 4.72 2.20 4.99
CA PHE A 105 4.46 1.89 6.40
C PHE A 105 3.65 2.98 7.11
N SER A 106 3.90 4.25 6.78
CA SER A 106 3.18 5.40 7.36
C SER A 106 1.66 5.29 7.18
N ILE A 107 1.19 4.82 6.02
CA ILE A 107 -0.24 4.63 5.76
C ILE A 107 -0.81 3.52 6.64
N VAL A 108 -0.06 2.43 6.81
CA VAL A 108 -0.47 1.33 7.69
C VAL A 108 -0.54 1.78 9.14
N GLU A 109 0.44 2.55 9.59
CA GLU A 109 0.48 3.10 10.95
C GLU A 109 -0.72 4.02 11.22
N GLU A 110 -1.05 4.91 10.30
CA GLU A 110 -2.21 5.80 10.42
C GLU A 110 -3.54 5.04 10.46
N LEU A 111 -3.69 4.01 9.63
CA LEU A 111 -4.95 3.26 9.52
C LEU A 111 -5.14 2.22 10.63
N THR A 112 -4.10 1.57 11.06
CA THR A 112 -4.19 0.35 11.90
C THR A 112 -3.40 0.43 13.19
N GLY A 113 -2.55 1.43 13.38
CA GLY A 113 -1.64 1.50 14.52
C GLY A 113 -2.35 1.45 15.87
N GLY A 114 -3.43 2.18 16.03
CA GLY A 114 -4.24 2.15 17.24
C GLY A 114 -4.88 0.78 17.51
N LEU A 115 -5.39 0.13 16.47
CA LEU A 115 -5.98 -1.19 16.57
C LEU A 115 -4.94 -2.27 16.86
N ALA A 116 -3.78 -2.21 16.19
CA ALA A 116 -2.68 -3.14 16.42
C ALA A 116 -2.21 -3.12 17.89
N VAL A 117 -2.07 -1.94 18.47
CA VAL A 117 -1.70 -1.79 19.90
C VAL A 117 -2.75 -2.41 20.83
N LEU A 118 -4.04 -2.24 20.53
CA LEU A 118 -5.13 -2.81 21.33
C LEU A 118 -5.19 -4.33 21.21
N MET A 119 -4.86 -4.88 20.08
CA MET A 119 -4.94 -6.33 19.83
C MET A 119 -3.70 -7.09 20.32
N TRP A 120 -2.58 -6.43 20.57
CA TRP A 120 -1.32 -7.05 20.99
C TRP A 120 -1.12 -7.05 22.52
N ARG A 121 -2.14 -6.77 23.25
CA ARG A 121 -2.17 -6.88 24.72
C ARG A 121 -2.58 -8.29 25.13
#